data_3d23f5cd359e356a15c38c24bd545536
#
_entry.id   3d23f5cd359e356a15c38c24bd545536
#
_cell.length_a   1.000
_cell.length_b   1.000
_cell.length_c   1.000
_cell.angle_alpha   90.00
_cell.angle_beta   90.00
_cell.angle_gamma   90.00
#
_symmetry.space_group_name_H-M   'P 1'
#
loop_
_entity.id
_entity.type
_entity.pdbx_description
1 polymer ?
#
loop_
_entity_poly.entity_id
_entity_poly.type
_entity_poly.pdbx_seq_one_letter_code
_entity_poly.pdbx_strand_id
1 'polypeptide(L)'
;MVDTESAKEFMQEVLAKVPAEELTAIAERLEVKSQYMQQLLSRENAGKLTEQQAFQLLRLVFATRRTAKKILEAHPAAELQKHMSDLLYGDEKVEVRFQRFCDELGDLDPRVSTDLAGELLHFTFPEQYWLWCRWMWDPKVRTGSLPLVVLEGSDLEAPTLGETYLKVGKAVAFVHHTGEAAGFQKISRSLYGTDVFLCSVYVIYTYTVLRMRMTQEFNKVIPELAEFTRRLLGVHKMEEFN
;
A
#
# COMPACT_ATOMS: atom_id res chain seq x y z
N MET A 1 -2.09 -11.27 16.16
CA MET A 1 -1.22 -10.80 17.27
C MET A 1 0.14 -10.47 16.68
N VAL A 2 0.84 -9.43 17.15
CA VAL A 2 2.13 -8.98 16.56
C VAL A 2 3.28 -9.67 17.29
N ASP A 3 4.31 -10.08 16.54
CA ASP A 3 5.60 -10.46 17.08
C ASP A 3 6.44 -9.18 17.29
N THR A 4 6.40 -8.69 18.52
CA THR A 4 7.04 -7.42 18.88
C THR A 4 8.58 -7.51 18.81
N GLU A 5 9.16 -8.69 19.01
CA GLU A 5 10.62 -8.86 18.91
C GLU A 5 11.08 -8.80 17.48
N SER A 6 10.47 -9.58 16.58
CA SER A 6 10.73 -9.49 15.15
C SER A 6 10.51 -8.08 14.60
N ALA A 7 9.43 -7.40 15.02
CA ALA A 7 9.17 -6.02 14.60
C ALA A 7 10.29 -5.05 15.06
N LYS A 8 10.83 -5.21 16.29
CA LYS A 8 11.97 -4.42 16.78
C LYS A 8 13.26 -4.69 16.01
N GLU A 9 13.54 -5.96 15.71
CA GLU A 9 14.73 -6.35 14.94
C GLU A 9 14.69 -5.72 13.54
N PHE A 10 13.54 -5.84 12.85
CA PHE A 10 13.37 -5.19 11.56
C PHE A 10 13.51 -3.67 11.65
N MET A 11 12.96 -3.04 12.69
CA MET A 11 13.10 -1.59 12.88
C MET A 11 14.56 -1.18 13.08
N GLN A 12 15.32 -1.95 13.86
CA GLN A 12 16.77 -1.71 14.04
C GLN A 12 17.52 -1.86 12.72
N GLU A 13 17.19 -2.89 11.93
CA GLU A 13 17.82 -3.10 10.63
C GLU A 13 17.46 -1.98 9.62
N VAL A 14 16.23 -1.48 9.63
CA VAL A 14 15.82 -0.32 8.81
C VAL A 14 16.63 0.91 9.19
N LEU A 15 16.70 1.24 10.49
CA LEU A 15 17.44 2.41 10.99
C LEU A 15 18.97 2.32 10.80
N ALA A 16 19.50 1.10 10.73
CA ALA A 16 20.91 0.90 10.38
C ALA A 16 21.23 1.20 8.90
N LYS A 17 20.22 1.23 8.03
CA LYS A 17 20.37 1.44 6.59
C LYS A 17 19.86 2.80 6.11
N VAL A 18 18.90 3.38 6.82
CA VAL A 18 18.22 4.64 6.46
C VAL A 18 18.08 5.51 7.68
N PRO A 19 18.52 6.78 7.62
CA PRO A 19 18.31 7.75 8.70
C PRO A 19 16.81 7.92 9.01
N ALA A 20 16.47 8.13 10.29
CA ALA A 20 15.08 8.31 10.71
C ALA A 20 14.42 9.50 10.02
N GLU A 21 15.18 10.57 9.77
CA GLU A 21 14.72 11.77 9.07
C GLU A 21 14.27 11.48 7.64
N GLU A 22 14.94 10.56 6.95
CA GLU A 22 14.57 10.16 5.60
C GLU A 22 13.29 9.32 5.60
N LEU A 23 13.10 8.44 6.58
CA LEU A 23 11.86 7.70 6.77
C LEU A 23 10.69 8.63 7.12
N THR A 24 10.95 9.63 7.97
CA THR A 24 9.98 10.69 8.30
C THR A 24 9.55 11.46 7.04
N ALA A 25 10.50 11.86 6.21
CA ALA A 25 10.21 12.54 4.95
C ALA A 25 9.36 11.69 3.99
N ILE A 26 9.50 10.35 4.02
CA ILE A 26 8.63 9.46 3.25
C ILE A 26 7.20 9.48 3.83
N ALA A 27 7.02 9.44 5.14
CA ALA A 27 5.72 9.51 5.79
C ALA A 27 5.01 10.85 5.51
N GLU A 28 5.74 11.96 5.54
CA GLU A 28 5.22 13.28 5.16
C GLU A 28 4.75 13.33 3.69
N ARG A 29 5.47 12.70 2.78
CA ARG A 29 5.03 12.57 1.37
C ARG A 29 3.77 11.71 1.22
N LEU A 30 3.59 10.69 2.05
CA LEU A 30 2.34 9.91 2.08
C LEU A 30 1.17 10.77 2.57
N GLU A 31 1.38 11.65 3.53
CA GLU A 31 0.37 12.59 3.97
C GLU A 31 -0.04 13.53 2.83
N VAL A 32 0.92 14.09 2.07
CA VAL A 32 0.63 14.89 0.88
C VAL A 32 -0.13 14.09 -0.18
N LYS A 33 0.27 12.83 -0.43
CA LYS A 33 -0.46 11.92 -1.32
C LYS A 33 -1.90 11.72 -0.87
N SER A 34 -2.12 11.51 0.43
CA SER A 34 -3.44 11.34 0.99
C SER A 34 -4.29 12.61 0.84
N GLN A 35 -3.75 13.77 1.17
CA GLN A 35 -4.45 15.06 0.99
C GLN A 35 -4.87 15.27 -0.47
N TYR A 36 -3.99 14.98 -1.42
CA TYR A 36 -4.31 15.05 -2.84
C TYR A 36 -5.44 14.09 -3.22
N MET A 37 -5.37 12.82 -2.77
CA MET A 37 -6.41 11.84 -3.06
C MET A 37 -7.74 12.17 -2.39
N GLN A 38 -7.74 12.68 -1.16
CA GLN A 38 -8.94 13.15 -0.46
C GLN A 38 -9.62 14.30 -1.22
N GLN A 39 -8.84 15.25 -1.72
CA GLN A 39 -9.39 16.34 -2.52
C GLN A 39 -9.97 15.85 -3.84
N LEU A 40 -9.21 15.04 -4.57
CA LEU A 40 -9.58 14.53 -5.89
C LEU A 40 -10.78 13.58 -5.83
N LEU A 41 -10.83 12.75 -4.81
CA LEU A 41 -11.84 11.70 -4.61
C LEU A 41 -12.89 12.10 -3.55
N SER A 42 -13.02 13.38 -3.19
CA SER A 42 -14.12 13.82 -2.33
C SER A 42 -15.48 13.42 -2.93
N ARG A 43 -16.51 13.28 -2.09
CA ARG A 43 -17.87 12.90 -2.55
C ARG A 43 -18.39 13.79 -3.68
N GLU A 44 -17.96 15.05 -3.72
CA GLU A 44 -18.35 16.01 -4.74
C GLU A 44 -17.59 15.82 -6.07
N ASN A 45 -16.35 15.33 -6.01
CA ASN A 45 -15.43 15.28 -7.13
C ASN A 45 -15.27 13.87 -7.72
N ALA A 46 -15.47 12.81 -6.93
CA ALA A 46 -15.21 11.42 -7.33
C ALA A 46 -15.91 11.00 -8.62
N GLY A 47 -17.12 11.53 -8.89
CA GLY A 47 -17.87 11.29 -10.12
C GLY A 47 -17.58 12.27 -11.26
N LYS A 48 -16.58 13.17 -11.13
CA LYS A 48 -16.31 14.25 -12.10
C LYS A 48 -14.85 14.31 -12.53
N LEU A 49 -14.08 13.25 -12.33
CA LEU A 49 -12.67 13.20 -12.72
C LEU A 49 -12.54 13.35 -14.24
N THR A 50 -11.66 14.22 -14.67
CA THR A 50 -11.21 14.24 -16.06
C THR A 50 -10.37 13.01 -16.36
N GLU A 51 -10.24 12.64 -17.64
CA GLU A 51 -9.36 11.53 -18.04
C GLU A 51 -7.91 11.75 -17.57
N GLN A 52 -7.43 13.00 -17.61
CA GLN A 52 -6.11 13.35 -17.11
C GLN A 52 -5.98 13.12 -15.59
N GLN A 53 -6.99 13.49 -14.81
CA GLN A 53 -7.00 13.24 -13.36
C GLN A 53 -7.06 11.76 -13.03
N ALA A 54 -7.87 10.98 -13.75
CA ALA A 54 -7.91 9.52 -13.62
C ALA A 54 -6.56 8.90 -13.97
N PHE A 55 -5.90 9.38 -15.04
CA PHE A 55 -4.56 8.94 -15.41
C PHE A 55 -3.52 9.27 -14.31
N GLN A 56 -3.54 10.50 -13.78
CA GLN A 56 -2.64 10.90 -12.69
C GLN A 56 -2.88 10.05 -11.43
N LEU A 57 -4.13 9.79 -11.06
CA LEU A 57 -4.49 8.93 -9.93
C LEU A 57 -3.89 7.52 -10.08
N LEU A 58 -4.08 6.89 -11.24
CA LEU A 58 -3.47 5.58 -11.53
C LEU A 58 -1.94 5.61 -11.50
N ARG A 59 -1.32 6.75 -11.82
CA ARG A 59 0.13 6.95 -11.76
C ARG A 59 0.67 7.03 -10.32
N LEU A 60 -0.14 7.42 -9.35
CA LEU A 60 0.21 7.47 -7.92
C LEU A 60 0.24 6.09 -7.26
N VAL A 61 -0.47 5.11 -7.82
CA VAL A 61 -0.50 3.73 -7.33
C VAL A 61 0.60 2.91 -8.01
N PHE A 62 1.48 2.29 -7.22
CA PHE A 62 2.61 1.54 -7.76
C PHE A 62 2.20 0.45 -8.74
N ALA A 63 1.14 -0.29 -8.43
CA ALA A 63 0.66 -1.42 -9.23
C ALA A 63 0.15 -0.99 -10.61
N THR A 64 -0.47 0.18 -10.73
CA THR A 64 -1.12 0.67 -11.96
C THR A 64 -0.28 1.66 -12.75
N ARG A 65 0.74 2.28 -12.13
CA ARG A 65 1.47 3.42 -12.71
C ARG A 65 2.06 3.19 -14.10
N ARG A 66 2.51 1.96 -14.42
CA ARG A 66 3.10 1.62 -15.72
C ARG A 66 2.05 1.24 -16.76
N THR A 67 0.88 0.85 -16.32
CA THR A 67 -0.23 0.37 -17.14
C THR A 67 -1.42 1.35 -17.16
N ALA A 68 -1.28 2.51 -16.53
CA ALA A 68 -2.35 3.50 -16.39
C ALA A 68 -3.07 3.82 -17.72
N LYS A 69 -2.32 3.98 -18.82
CA LYS A 69 -2.90 4.22 -20.14
C LYS A 69 -3.72 3.02 -20.62
N LYS A 70 -3.20 1.80 -20.49
CA LYS A 70 -3.89 0.57 -20.88
C LYS A 70 -5.17 0.33 -20.06
N ILE A 71 -5.12 0.68 -18.76
CA ILE A 71 -6.28 0.59 -17.88
C ILE A 71 -7.36 1.54 -18.36
N LEU A 72 -7.04 2.79 -18.71
CA LEU A 72 -8.02 3.76 -19.22
C LEU A 72 -8.52 3.42 -20.64
N GLU A 73 -7.74 2.71 -21.45
CA GLU A 73 -8.17 2.18 -22.73
C GLU A 73 -9.19 1.03 -22.56
N ALA A 74 -9.04 0.18 -21.54
CA ALA A 74 -9.95 -0.92 -21.22
C ALA A 74 -11.16 -0.45 -20.40
N HIS A 75 -10.95 0.44 -19.43
CA HIS A 75 -11.95 1.02 -18.54
C HIS A 75 -11.96 2.55 -18.71
N PRO A 76 -12.83 3.11 -19.52
CA PRO A 76 -12.93 4.56 -19.71
C PRO A 76 -13.11 5.29 -18.39
N ALA A 77 -12.60 6.52 -18.29
CA ALA A 77 -12.58 7.29 -17.05
C ALA A 77 -13.94 7.36 -16.33
N ALA A 78 -15.04 7.48 -17.10
CA ALA A 78 -16.40 7.52 -16.54
C ALA A 78 -16.82 6.20 -15.86
N GLU A 79 -16.42 5.06 -16.43
CA GLU A 79 -16.69 3.73 -15.85
C GLU A 79 -15.83 3.52 -14.59
N LEU A 80 -14.53 3.78 -14.67
CA LEU A 80 -13.62 3.68 -13.54
C LEU A 80 -14.06 4.57 -12.37
N GLN A 81 -14.53 5.79 -12.65
CA GLN A 81 -15.10 6.70 -11.65
C GLN A 81 -16.29 6.11 -10.91
N LYS A 82 -17.19 5.43 -11.63
CA LYS A 82 -18.34 4.75 -11.03
C LYS A 82 -17.88 3.69 -10.05
N HIS A 83 -16.95 2.81 -10.46
CA HIS A 83 -16.43 1.75 -9.60
C HIS A 83 -15.68 2.32 -8.38
N MET A 84 -14.89 3.39 -8.56
CA MET A 84 -14.25 4.10 -7.44
C MET A 84 -15.26 4.76 -6.50
N SER A 85 -16.31 5.38 -7.03
CA SER A 85 -17.37 5.98 -6.20
C SER A 85 -18.13 4.92 -5.40
N ASP A 86 -18.44 3.78 -6.00
CA ASP A 86 -19.10 2.67 -5.32
C ASP A 86 -18.21 2.07 -4.22
N LEU A 87 -16.90 1.94 -4.48
CA LEU A 87 -15.92 1.49 -3.48
C LEU A 87 -15.85 2.45 -2.28
N LEU A 88 -15.77 3.75 -2.55
CA LEU A 88 -15.50 4.77 -1.52
C LEU A 88 -16.78 5.15 -0.73
N TYR A 89 -17.92 5.22 -1.41
CA TYR A 89 -19.13 5.86 -0.90
C TYR A 89 -20.39 5.01 -0.93
N GLY A 90 -20.32 3.76 -1.41
CA GLY A 90 -21.45 2.84 -1.42
C GLY A 90 -21.96 2.54 0.00
N ASP A 91 -23.25 2.23 0.13
CA ASP A 91 -23.92 2.01 1.42
C ASP A 91 -23.64 0.63 2.04
N GLU A 92 -23.07 -0.28 1.27
CA GLU A 92 -22.77 -1.63 1.73
C GLU A 92 -21.49 -1.66 2.59
N LYS A 93 -21.30 -2.78 3.29
CA LYS A 93 -20.08 -3.01 4.07
C LYS A 93 -18.84 -2.96 3.17
N VAL A 94 -17.71 -2.48 3.72
CA VAL A 94 -16.49 -2.28 2.94
C VAL A 94 -15.97 -3.55 2.28
N GLU A 95 -16.10 -4.70 2.94
CA GLU A 95 -15.69 -6.00 2.37
C GLU A 95 -16.48 -6.37 1.10
N VAL A 96 -17.77 -6.01 1.04
CA VAL A 96 -18.62 -6.23 -0.13
C VAL A 96 -18.22 -5.28 -1.26
N ARG A 97 -18.01 -4.01 -0.95
CA ARG A 97 -17.60 -2.98 -1.91
C ARG A 97 -16.20 -3.26 -2.47
N PHE A 98 -15.28 -3.70 -1.60
CA PHE A 98 -13.93 -4.09 -1.98
C PHE A 98 -13.94 -5.26 -2.96
N GLN A 99 -14.69 -6.32 -2.65
CA GLN A 99 -14.83 -7.49 -3.52
C GLN A 99 -15.41 -7.08 -4.88
N ARG A 100 -16.51 -6.32 -4.86
CA ARG A 100 -17.15 -5.85 -6.11
C ARG A 100 -16.18 -5.03 -6.97
N PHE A 101 -15.43 -4.11 -6.39
CA PHE A 101 -14.44 -3.33 -7.12
C PHE A 101 -13.39 -4.22 -7.79
N CYS A 102 -12.91 -5.26 -7.12
CA CYS A 102 -11.97 -6.21 -7.70
C CYS A 102 -12.61 -7.05 -8.81
N ASP A 103 -13.88 -7.43 -8.66
CA ASP A 103 -14.62 -8.22 -9.66
C ASP A 103 -14.94 -7.40 -10.92
N GLU A 104 -15.30 -6.13 -10.79
CA GLU A 104 -15.55 -5.18 -11.89
C GLU A 104 -14.30 -4.88 -12.73
N LEU A 105 -13.12 -5.00 -12.12
CA LEU A 105 -11.81 -4.91 -12.79
C LEU A 105 -11.18 -6.29 -12.99
N GLY A 106 -12.01 -7.32 -13.19
CA GLY A 106 -11.59 -8.71 -13.28
C GLY A 106 -10.73 -9.09 -14.49
N ASP A 107 -10.60 -8.23 -15.49
CA ASP A 107 -9.67 -8.34 -16.60
C ASP A 107 -8.23 -7.94 -16.23
N LEU A 108 -8.04 -7.22 -15.11
CA LEU A 108 -6.73 -6.94 -14.56
C LEU A 108 -6.20 -8.14 -13.74
N ASP A 109 -4.88 -8.22 -13.56
CA ASP A 109 -4.33 -9.14 -12.56
C ASP A 109 -4.97 -8.82 -11.18
N PRO A 110 -5.56 -9.80 -10.49
CA PRO A 110 -6.24 -9.56 -9.20
C PRO A 110 -5.38 -8.81 -8.17
N ARG A 111 -4.05 -8.94 -8.27
CA ARG A 111 -3.12 -8.19 -7.41
C ARG A 111 -3.12 -6.69 -7.72
N VAL A 112 -3.41 -6.31 -8.96
CA VAL A 112 -3.46 -4.90 -9.39
C VAL A 112 -4.74 -4.24 -8.91
N SER A 113 -5.89 -4.91 -9.06
CA SER A 113 -7.18 -4.41 -8.57
C SER A 113 -7.21 -4.31 -7.04
N THR A 114 -6.64 -5.30 -6.33
CA THR A 114 -6.49 -5.29 -4.87
C THR A 114 -5.62 -4.13 -4.38
N ASP A 115 -4.43 -3.94 -4.95
CA ASP A 115 -3.54 -2.83 -4.60
C ASP A 115 -4.21 -1.48 -4.86
N LEU A 116 -4.93 -1.34 -5.98
CA LEU A 116 -5.66 -0.12 -6.31
C LEU A 116 -6.79 0.14 -5.29
N ALA A 117 -7.61 -0.85 -4.99
CA ALA A 117 -8.71 -0.73 -4.01
C ALA A 117 -8.18 -0.34 -2.62
N GLY A 118 -7.12 -1.02 -2.17
CA GLY A 118 -6.50 -0.76 -0.86
C GLY A 118 -5.94 0.66 -0.75
N GLU A 119 -5.25 1.14 -1.78
CA GLU A 119 -4.72 2.51 -1.81
C GLU A 119 -5.82 3.57 -1.90
N LEU A 120 -6.87 3.34 -2.71
CA LEU A 120 -8.03 4.25 -2.82
C LEU A 120 -8.72 4.42 -1.47
N LEU A 121 -9.01 3.34 -0.76
CA LEU A 121 -9.66 3.40 0.56
C LEU A 121 -8.76 4.08 1.58
N HIS A 122 -7.51 3.63 1.71
CA HIS A 122 -6.60 4.12 2.73
C HIS A 122 -6.26 5.60 2.56
N PHE A 123 -5.85 6.02 1.37
CA PHE A 123 -5.45 7.43 1.16
C PHE A 123 -6.64 8.40 1.06
N THR A 124 -7.87 7.92 0.82
CA THR A 124 -9.06 8.76 0.89
C THR A 124 -9.59 8.86 2.32
N PHE A 125 -9.56 7.78 3.09
CA PHE A 125 -10.10 7.69 4.45
C PHE A 125 -9.10 7.04 5.42
N PRO A 126 -7.93 7.65 5.69
CA PRO A 126 -6.85 7.03 6.45
C PRO A 126 -7.26 6.64 7.88
N GLU A 127 -8.18 7.40 8.51
CA GLU A 127 -8.68 7.13 9.85
C GLU A 127 -9.69 5.96 9.92
N GLN A 128 -10.17 5.47 8.76
CA GLN A 128 -11.20 4.43 8.68
C GLN A 128 -10.68 3.12 8.11
N TYR A 129 -9.74 3.19 7.17
CA TYR A 129 -9.29 2.05 6.37
C TYR A 129 -7.78 1.92 6.37
N TRP A 130 -7.29 0.72 6.71
CA TRP A 130 -5.89 0.37 6.64
C TRP A 130 -5.46 0.07 5.21
N LEU A 131 -4.18 0.34 4.92
CA LEU A 131 -3.59 -0.01 3.64
C LEU A 131 -3.51 -1.53 3.48
N TRP A 132 -3.88 -2.03 2.31
CA TRP A 132 -3.52 -3.36 1.85
C TRP A 132 -2.99 -3.32 0.43
N CYS A 133 -1.73 -3.70 0.27
CA CYS A 133 -1.07 -3.97 -1.00
C CYS A 133 -0.40 -5.33 -0.94
N ARG A 134 -0.15 -5.95 -2.09
CA ARG A 134 0.48 -7.28 -2.18
C ARG A 134 1.86 -7.37 -1.52
N TRP A 135 2.60 -6.29 -1.41
CA TRP A 135 3.86 -6.28 -0.68
C TRP A 135 3.67 -6.39 0.84
N MET A 136 2.47 -6.11 1.36
CA MET A 136 2.09 -6.38 2.75
C MET A 136 1.66 -7.83 2.92
N TRP A 137 0.78 -8.32 2.05
CA TRP A 137 0.30 -9.68 2.00
C TRP A 137 -0.20 -10.04 0.60
N ASP A 138 0.45 -11.02 -0.04
CA ASP A 138 -0.01 -11.62 -1.30
C ASP A 138 -0.55 -13.02 -1.01
N PRO A 139 -1.88 -13.23 -0.97
CA PRO A 139 -2.47 -14.53 -0.64
C PRO A 139 -2.12 -15.62 -1.65
N LYS A 140 -1.81 -15.26 -2.91
CA LYS A 140 -1.46 -16.22 -3.97
C LYS A 140 -0.13 -16.93 -3.69
N VAL A 141 0.86 -16.20 -3.18
CA VAL A 141 2.20 -16.72 -2.90
C VAL A 141 2.50 -16.79 -1.40
N ARG A 142 1.57 -16.34 -0.56
CA ARG A 142 1.64 -16.35 0.91
C ARG A 142 2.88 -15.67 1.45
N THR A 143 3.23 -14.52 0.87
CA THR A 143 4.39 -13.71 1.24
C THR A 143 4.02 -12.25 1.39
N GLY A 144 4.88 -11.48 2.02
CA GLY A 144 4.73 -10.04 2.26
C GLY A 144 5.45 -9.62 3.54
N SER A 145 5.27 -8.38 3.97
CA SER A 145 5.84 -7.89 5.22
C SER A 145 5.07 -8.35 6.46
N LEU A 146 3.74 -8.50 6.38
CA LEU A 146 2.93 -8.88 7.53
C LEU A 146 3.32 -10.22 8.15
N PRO A 147 3.51 -11.32 7.39
CA PRO A 147 3.96 -12.60 7.96
C PRO A 147 5.27 -12.54 8.73
N LEU A 148 6.08 -11.50 8.49
CA LEU A 148 7.38 -11.32 9.14
C LEU A 148 7.30 -10.60 10.50
N VAL A 149 6.18 -9.95 10.78
CA VAL A 149 5.98 -9.13 11.99
C VAL A 149 4.74 -9.51 12.79
N VAL A 150 3.95 -10.48 12.32
CA VAL A 150 2.85 -11.07 13.08
C VAL A 150 3.24 -12.45 13.58
N LEU A 151 2.59 -12.91 14.66
CA LEU A 151 2.86 -14.24 15.21
C LEU A 151 2.59 -15.34 14.18
N GLU A 152 3.40 -16.38 14.20
CA GLU A 152 3.22 -17.56 13.39
C GLU A 152 1.80 -18.12 13.56
N GLY A 153 1.18 -18.53 12.45
CA GLY A 153 -0.20 -19.02 12.43
C GLY A 153 -1.27 -17.92 12.45
N SER A 154 -0.90 -16.63 12.33
CA SER A 154 -1.88 -15.57 12.13
C SER A 154 -2.64 -15.79 10.82
N ASP A 155 -3.98 -15.83 10.93
CA ASP A 155 -4.86 -16.07 9.77
C ASP A 155 -5.10 -14.76 9.01
N LEU A 156 -4.41 -14.61 7.88
CA LEU A 156 -4.51 -13.47 6.97
C LEU A 156 -5.39 -13.77 5.74
N GLU A 157 -5.90 -15.00 5.59
CA GLU A 157 -6.67 -15.43 4.42
C GLU A 157 -8.15 -15.57 4.76
N ALA A 158 -8.99 -15.31 3.76
CA ALA A 158 -10.42 -15.54 3.82
C ALA A 158 -10.93 -16.02 2.44
N PRO A 159 -12.18 -16.54 2.34
CA PRO A 159 -12.75 -17.00 1.08
C PRO A 159 -12.81 -15.93 -0.03
N THR A 160 -12.96 -14.66 0.35
CA THR A 160 -13.07 -13.53 -0.57
C THR A 160 -11.94 -12.51 -0.34
N LEU A 161 -11.65 -11.69 -1.37
CA LEU A 161 -10.69 -10.59 -1.24
C LEU A 161 -11.18 -9.53 -0.24
N GLY A 162 -12.48 -9.25 -0.22
CA GLY A 162 -13.06 -8.30 0.73
C GLY A 162 -12.92 -8.75 2.19
N GLU A 163 -13.17 -10.03 2.49
CA GLU A 163 -12.96 -10.57 3.83
C GLU A 163 -11.46 -10.64 4.19
N THR A 164 -10.60 -10.95 3.21
CA THR A 164 -9.14 -10.90 3.38
C THR A 164 -8.71 -9.47 3.71
N TYR A 165 -9.28 -8.45 3.06
CA TYR A 165 -9.02 -7.05 3.37
C TYR A 165 -9.27 -6.72 4.85
N LEU A 166 -10.37 -7.21 5.43
CA LEU A 166 -10.66 -7.00 6.86
C LEU A 166 -9.62 -7.67 7.76
N LYS A 167 -9.18 -8.89 7.44
CA LYS A 167 -8.15 -9.61 8.21
C LYS A 167 -6.80 -8.90 8.15
N VAL A 168 -6.39 -8.49 6.96
CA VAL A 168 -5.17 -7.71 6.75
C VAL A 168 -5.26 -6.38 7.50
N GLY A 169 -6.35 -5.64 7.37
CA GLY A 169 -6.58 -4.38 8.08
C GLY A 169 -6.47 -4.56 9.60
N LYS A 170 -7.05 -5.62 10.16
CA LYS A 170 -6.91 -5.96 11.58
C LYS A 170 -5.45 -6.23 11.97
N ALA A 171 -4.70 -6.95 11.15
CA ALA A 171 -3.27 -7.21 11.40
C ALA A 171 -2.46 -5.91 11.38
N VAL A 172 -2.70 -5.03 10.40
CA VAL A 172 -2.04 -3.71 10.32
C VAL A 172 -2.38 -2.84 11.53
N ALA A 173 -3.65 -2.83 11.97
CA ALA A 173 -4.06 -2.12 13.19
C ALA A 173 -3.27 -2.60 14.42
N PHE A 174 -3.07 -3.91 14.57
CA PHE A 174 -2.24 -4.45 15.65
C PHE A 174 -0.78 -4.03 15.53
N VAL A 175 -0.21 -4.05 14.31
CA VAL A 175 1.16 -3.55 14.09
C VAL A 175 1.25 -2.07 14.47
N HIS A 176 0.29 -1.24 14.08
CA HIS A 176 0.25 0.17 14.44
C HIS A 176 0.22 0.38 15.96
N HIS A 177 -0.67 -0.33 16.68
CA HIS A 177 -0.79 -0.22 18.13
C HIS A 177 0.45 -0.71 18.90
N THR A 178 1.22 -1.63 18.32
CA THR A 178 2.48 -2.06 18.92
C THR A 178 3.67 -1.19 18.50
N GLY A 179 3.43 -0.22 17.64
CA GLY A 179 4.46 0.65 17.06
C GLY A 179 5.26 1.43 18.09
N GLU A 180 4.63 1.84 19.20
CA GLU A 180 5.32 2.49 20.31
C GLU A 180 6.35 1.54 20.96
N ALA A 181 5.95 0.31 21.25
CA ALA A 181 6.81 -0.71 21.83
C ALA A 181 7.92 -1.19 20.87
N ALA A 182 7.65 -1.22 19.56
CA ALA A 182 8.60 -1.62 18.53
C ALA A 182 9.49 -0.47 18.03
N GLY A 183 9.18 0.79 18.40
CA GLY A 183 10.04 1.95 18.15
C GLY A 183 9.80 2.67 16.81
N PHE A 184 8.79 2.29 16.00
CA PHE A 184 8.55 3.00 14.73
C PHE A 184 7.82 4.34 14.87
N GLN A 185 7.43 4.75 16.08
CA GLN A 185 7.09 6.16 16.35
C GLN A 185 8.26 7.11 16.09
N LYS A 186 9.50 6.58 15.98
CA LYS A 186 10.65 7.36 15.51
C LYS A 186 10.54 7.76 14.05
N ILE A 187 9.79 7.02 13.24
CA ILE A 187 9.52 7.35 11.83
C ILE A 187 8.48 8.47 11.76
N SER A 188 7.30 8.23 12.36
CA SER A 188 6.21 9.18 12.41
C SER A 188 5.20 8.73 13.46
N ARG A 189 4.51 9.69 14.09
CA ARG A 189 3.35 9.42 14.96
C ARG A 189 2.04 9.23 14.16
N SER A 190 2.07 9.55 12.86
CA SER A 190 0.92 9.34 11.98
C SER A 190 0.78 7.87 11.57
N LEU A 191 -0.38 7.52 11.02
CA LEU A 191 -0.66 6.19 10.46
C LEU A 191 0.36 5.78 9.38
N TYR A 192 0.86 6.77 8.62
CA TYR A 192 1.84 6.57 7.55
C TYR A 192 3.21 6.07 8.03
N GLY A 193 3.55 6.28 9.31
CA GLY A 193 4.73 5.66 9.91
C GLY A 193 4.67 4.13 9.87
N THR A 194 3.48 3.56 10.05
CA THR A 194 3.26 2.11 9.93
C THR A 194 3.41 1.63 8.49
N ASP A 195 2.91 2.39 7.51
CA ASP A 195 3.04 2.05 6.09
C ASP A 195 4.51 2.07 5.65
N VAL A 196 5.27 3.10 6.07
CA VAL A 196 6.71 3.20 5.80
C VAL A 196 7.46 2.05 6.45
N PHE A 197 7.14 1.70 7.71
CA PHE A 197 7.76 0.57 8.40
C PHE A 197 7.50 -0.74 7.66
N LEU A 198 6.24 -1.10 7.42
CA LEU A 198 5.88 -2.36 6.74
C LEU A 198 6.47 -2.44 5.33
N CYS A 199 6.50 -1.33 4.60
CA CYS A 199 7.14 -1.27 3.29
C CYS A 199 8.65 -1.50 3.38
N SER A 200 9.32 -0.90 4.38
CA SER A 200 10.75 -1.09 4.60
C SER A 200 11.09 -2.53 4.99
N VAL A 201 10.27 -3.18 5.81
CA VAL A 201 10.37 -4.63 6.13
C VAL A 201 10.32 -5.46 4.83
N TYR A 202 9.34 -5.18 3.95
CA TYR A 202 9.25 -5.87 2.68
C TYR A 202 10.48 -5.67 1.79
N VAL A 203 11.04 -4.47 1.75
CA VAL A 203 12.25 -4.17 0.97
C VAL A 203 13.44 -4.95 1.51
N ILE A 204 13.64 -5.03 2.84
CA ILE A 204 14.68 -5.85 3.46
C ILE A 204 14.50 -7.32 3.09
N TYR A 205 13.29 -7.85 3.24
CA TYR A 205 12.97 -9.22 2.84
C TYR A 205 13.31 -9.48 1.38
N THR A 206 12.89 -8.60 0.49
CA THR A 206 13.16 -8.71 -0.94
C THR A 206 14.67 -8.73 -1.23
N TYR A 207 15.45 -7.88 -0.58
CA TYR A 207 16.91 -7.85 -0.74
C TYR A 207 17.56 -9.13 -0.23
N THR A 208 17.10 -9.66 0.89
CA THR A 208 17.61 -10.92 1.45
C THR A 208 17.35 -12.07 0.48
N VAL A 209 16.12 -12.19 -0.03
CA VAL A 209 15.75 -13.24 -1.01
C VAL A 209 16.52 -13.09 -2.33
N LEU A 210 16.68 -11.86 -2.82
CA LEU A 210 17.45 -11.58 -4.03
C LEU A 210 18.93 -11.93 -3.86
N ARG A 211 19.55 -11.54 -2.73
CA ARG A 211 20.96 -11.87 -2.45
C ARG A 211 21.21 -13.36 -2.38
N MET A 212 20.26 -14.15 -1.90
CA MET A 212 20.39 -15.61 -1.86
C MET A 212 20.27 -16.27 -3.24
N ARG A 213 19.61 -15.59 -4.20
CA ARG A 213 19.30 -16.15 -5.53
C ARG A 213 20.16 -15.60 -6.67
N MET A 214 20.89 -14.51 -6.46
CA MET A 214 21.56 -13.77 -7.53
C MET A 214 23.07 -13.67 -7.32
N THR A 215 23.83 -13.63 -8.42
CA THR A 215 25.27 -13.44 -8.43
C THR A 215 25.66 -12.00 -8.03
N GLN A 216 26.93 -11.81 -7.61
CA GLN A 216 27.44 -10.52 -7.14
C GLN A 216 27.26 -9.33 -8.10
N GLU A 217 27.16 -9.59 -9.40
CA GLU A 217 26.98 -8.54 -10.42
C GLU A 217 25.59 -7.86 -10.32
N PHE A 218 24.55 -8.58 -9.91
CA PHE A 218 23.21 -8.03 -9.74
C PHE A 218 23.06 -7.12 -8.50
N ASN A 219 23.91 -7.27 -7.50
CA ASN A 219 23.89 -6.42 -6.31
C ASN A 219 24.16 -4.92 -6.60
N LYS A 220 24.73 -4.60 -7.78
CA LYS A 220 25.00 -3.21 -8.21
C LYS A 220 23.79 -2.48 -8.78
N VAL A 221 22.68 -3.17 -9.06
CA VAL A 221 21.49 -2.63 -9.74
C VAL A 221 20.28 -2.49 -8.78
N ILE A 222 20.42 -2.95 -7.53
CA ILE A 222 19.34 -2.89 -6.55
C ILE A 222 19.24 -1.45 -6.03
N PRO A 223 18.06 -0.77 -6.11
CA PRO A 223 17.90 0.56 -5.55
C PRO A 223 18.18 0.60 -4.05
N GLU A 224 18.59 1.73 -3.52
CA GLU A 224 18.69 1.92 -2.06
C GLU A 224 17.33 1.70 -1.38
N LEU A 225 17.36 1.28 -0.09
CA LEU A 225 16.16 0.91 0.65
C LEU A 225 15.11 2.03 0.63
N ALA A 226 15.49 3.25 0.95
CA ALA A 226 14.58 4.39 0.98
C ALA A 226 14.01 4.71 -0.42
N GLU A 227 14.80 4.59 -1.46
CA GLU A 227 14.33 4.80 -2.83
C GLU A 227 13.30 3.74 -3.24
N PHE A 228 13.56 2.47 -2.91
CA PHE A 228 12.62 1.40 -3.24
C PHE A 228 11.32 1.53 -2.42
N THR A 229 11.42 1.90 -1.15
CA THR A 229 10.27 2.22 -0.30
C THR A 229 9.42 3.33 -0.91
N ARG A 230 10.03 4.47 -1.33
CA ARG A 230 9.32 5.55 -2.03
C ARG A 230 8.62 5.09 -3.31
N ARG A 231 9.25 4.18 -4.05
CA ARG A 231 8.67 3.65 -5.31
C ARG A 231 7.44 2.78 -5.04
N LEU A 232 7.53 1.86 -4.06
CA LEU A 232 6.43 0.96 -3.68
C LEU A 232 5.24 1.72 -3.12
N LEU A 233 5.49 2.77 -2.33
CA LEU A 233 4.47 3.63 -1.75
C LEU A 233 3.91 4.68 -2.73
N GLY A 234 4.44 4.74 -3.96
CA GLY A 234 3.94 5.65 -5.00
C GLY A 234 4.33 7.11 -4.83
N VAL A 235 5.30 7.43 -3.94
CA VAL A 235 5.72 8.83 -3.64
C VAL A 235 7.06 9.24 -4.26
N HIS A 236 7.64 8.40 -5.11
CA HIS A 236 8.98 8.63 -5.71
C HIS A 236 9.04 9.87 -6.62
N LYS A 237 7.93 10.24 -7.27
CA LYS A 237 7.86 11.33 -8.27
C LYS A 237 6.66 12.23 -8.05
N MET A 238 6.31 12.49 -6.80
CA MET A 238 5.16 13.37 -6.49
C MET A 238 5.37 14.82 -6.91
N GLU A 239 6.61 15.26 -7.12
CA GLU A 239 6.93 16.60 -7.63
C GLU A 239 6.40 16.85 -9.06
N GLU A 240 6.12 15.78 -9.82
CA GLU A 240 5.51 15.85 -11.16
C GLU A 240 3.99 16.16 -11.12
N PHE A 241 3.37 16.19 -9.91
CA PHE A 241 1.93 16.39 -9.73
C PHE A 241 1.56 17.75 -9.13
N ASN A 242 2.54 18.62 -8.89
CA ASN A 242 2.38 19.98 -8.41
C ASN A 242 2.28 20.99 -9.56
#